data_5f10987cdab708b0254c47a98c556c08
#
_entry.id   5f10987cdab708b0254c47a98c556c08
#
_cell.length_a   1.000
_cell.length_b   1.000
_cell.length_c   1.000
_cell.angle_alpha   90.00
_cell.angle_beta   90.00
_cell.angle_gamma   90.00
#
_symmetry.space_group_name_H-M   'P 1'
#
loop_
_entity.id
_entity.type
_entity.pdbx_description
1 polymer ?
#
loop_
_entity_poly.entity_id
_entity_poly.type
_entity_poly.pdbx_seq_one_letter_code
_entity_poly.pdbx_strand_id
1 'polypeptide(L)'
;PVTHFRPAEIGTSWEALSELGYKHDIRGDILKSDDQMLELLPQDFIPSIRSKDHLLATCRFVDELLVRFYQMEPFYNATSEKDLVGSLAIGLAPHTSGGVLCRLIGWTSSSAGYAHPLFHAAKRRNCDGDEDSIMMLMDGLLNFSKEILPAGRGGRMDAPLVLTTRLNPMEIDKEALNVDCSWSYSRAFYEATLSQPHPNEASKLVDLVSDRLGSIGDLRGYGWTHDSGDLDSGPVNSAYKTLVSMTDKMGEQLALGSRLRSVCVDRVASLVIESHFLRDMRGNMMALTRLM
;
A
#
# COMPACT_ATOMS: atom_id res chain seq x y z
N PRO A 1 -2.71 2.24 1.87
CA PRO A 1 -2.95 2.44 0.44
C PRO A 1 -3.29 3.90 0.14
N VAL A 2 -2.89 4.38 -1.04
CA VAL A 2 -3.22 5.70 -1.55
C VAL A 2 -3.43 5.62 -3.07
N THR A 3 -4.35 6.43 -3.57
CA THR A 3 -4.65 6.48 -5.02
C THR A 3 -4.29 7.83 -5.64
N HIS A 4 -4.17 8.87 -4.81
CA HIS A 4 -3.91 10.23 -5.26
C HIS A 4 -2.89 10.92 -4.34
N PHE A 5 -2.15 11.86 -4.89
CA PHE A 5 -1.15 12.66 -4.18
C PHE A 5 -0.87 13.98 -4.91
N ARG A 6 -0.21 14.92 -4.23
CA ARG A 6 0.35 16.12 -4.86
C ARG A 6 1.88 16.04 -4.87
N PRO A 7 2.58 16.56 -5.89
CA PRO A 7 4.03 16.63 -5.91
C PRO A 7 4.63 17.21 -4.63
N ALA A 8 4.06 18.29 -4.11
CA ALA A 8 4.50 18.93 -2.85
C ALA A 8 4.47 17.98 -1.64
N GLU A 9 3.51 17.05 -1.58
CA GLU A 9 3.34 16.12 -0.44
C GLU A 9 4.44 15.06 -0.34
N ILE A 10 5.12 14.78 -1.46
CA ILE A 10 6.15 13.73 -1.53
C ILE A 10 7.56 14.29 -1.79
N GLY A 11 7.71 15.60 -1.76
CA GLY A 11 9.01 16.27 -1.94
C GLY A 11 9.66 16.07 -3.31
N THR A 12 8.86 15.74 -4.35
CA THR A 12 9.30 15.59 -5.74
C THR A 12 8.62 16.63 -6.60
N SER A 13 9.38 17.42 -7.34
CA SER A 13 8.80 18.49 -8.14
C SER A 13 7.95 17.95 -9.30
N TRP A 14 7.02 18.77 -9.77
CA TRP A 14 6.17 18.45 -10.90
C TRP A 14 6.98 18.17 -12.19
N GLU A 15 8.13 18.85 -12.39
CA GLU A 15 9.03 18.61 -13.52
C GLU A 15 9.58 17.17 -13.47
N ALA A 16 10.12 16.76 -12.33
CA ALA A 16 10.66 15.41 -12.13
C ALA A 16 9.56 14.35 -12.32
N LEU A 17 8.38 14.57 -11.77
CA LEU A 17 7.24 13.67 -12.00
C LEU A 17 6.77 13.65 -13.45
N SER A 18 6.85 14.78 -14.14
CA SER A 18 6.57 14.83 -15.58
C SER A 18 7.54 13.97 -16.39
N GLU A 19 8.82 13.92 -16.03
CA GLU A 19 9.80 13.01 -16.64
C GLU A 19 9.47 11.55 -16.36
N LEU A 20 8.95 11.26 -15.17
CA LEU A 20 8.49 9.92 -14.77
C LEU A 20 7.16 9.50 -15.42
N GLY A 21 6.51 10.36 -16.19
CA GLY A 21 5.32 10.03 -16.96
C GLY A 21 4.00 10.62 -16.46
N TYR A 22 4.02 11.42 -15.39
CA TYR A 22 2.85 12.17 -14.94
C TYR A 22 2.68 13.42 -15.78
N LYS A 23 1.77 13.41 -16.74
CA LYS A 23 1.61 14.52 -17.70
C LYS A 23 0.41 15.41 -17.43
N HIS A 24 -0.59 14.88 -16.75
CA HIS A 24 -1.86 15.54 -16.48
C HIS A 24 -2.28 15.28 -15.04
N ASP A 25 -3.00 16.23 -14.49
CA ASP A 25 -3.68 16.05 -13.21
C ASP A 25 -5.00 15.26 -13.34
N ILE A 26 -5.70 15.04 -12.24
CA ILE A 26 -6.97 14.30 -12.22
C ILE A 26 -8.10 15.00 -12.98
N ARG A 27 -7.96 16.28 -13.33
CA ARG A 27 -8.93 17.05 -14.13
C ARG A 27 -8.61 17.01 -15.63
N GLY A 28 -7.43 16.44 -15.99
CA GLY A 28 -6.94 16.41 -17.34
C GLY A 28 -6.12 17.65 -17.73
N ASP A 29 -5.86 18.56 -16.81
CA ASP A 29 -5.01 19.72 -17.05
C ASP A 29 -3.53 19.31 -17.11
N ILE A 30 -2.75 19.99 -17.95
CA ILE A 30 -1.31 19.75 -18.05
C ILE A 30 -0.66 19.98 -16.68
N LEU A 31 0.21 19.07 -16.28
CA LEU A 31 0.99 19.19 -15.04
C LEU A 31 2.00 20.34 -15.15
N LYS A 32 1.92 21.31 -14.24
CA LYS A 32 2.73 22.53 -14.21
C LYS A 32 2.91 23.14 -12.83
N SER A 33 2.43 22.47 -11.78
CA SER A 33 2.50 22.96 -10.40
C SER A 33 2.57 21.79 -9.43
N ASP A 34 3.29 21.98 -8.32
CA ASP A 34 3.41 21.00 -7.25
C ASP A 34 2.12 20.82 -6.43
N ASP A 35 1.14 21.70 -6.61
CA ASP A 35 -0.16 21.63 -5.90
C ASP A 35 -1.24 20.86 -6.68
N GLN A 36 -0.96 20.46 -7.92
CA GLN A 36 -1.94 19.70 -8.71
C GLN A 36 -2.07 18.26 -8.18
N MET A 37 -3.33 17.81 -8.08
CA MET A 37 -3.61 16.44 -7.66
C MET A 37 -3.35 15.45 -8.79
N LEU A 38 -2.56 14.44 -8.52
CA LEU A 38 -2.20 13.38 -9.45
C LEU A 38 -2.79 12.04 -9.01
N GLU A 39 -3.15 11.21 -9.97
CA GLU A 39 -3.49 9.81 -9.72
C GLU A 39 -2.20 8.98 -9.67
N LEU A 40 -2.01 8.23 -8.60
CA LEU A 40 -0.84 7.37 -8.40
C LEU A 40 -0.84 6.21 -9.40
N LEU A 41 0.27 6.01 -10.10
CA LEU A 41 0.43 4.85 -10.96
C LEU A 41 0.54 3.57 -10.11
N PRO A 42 -0.08 2.45 -10.55
CA PRO A 42 -0.20 1.25 -9.70
C PRO A 42 1.10 0.64 -9.19
N GLN A 43 2.21 0.85 -9.87
CA GLN A 43 3.52 0.32 -9.46
C GLN A 43 4.47 1.41 -8.98
N ASP A 44 3.98 2.62 -8.70
CA ASP A 44 4.75 3.67 -8.05
C ASP A 44 4.61 3.58 -6.53
N PHE A 45 5.69 3.91 -5.83
CA PHE A 45 5.82 3.73 -4.40
C PHE A 45 6.46 4.96 -3.76
N ILE A 46 5.95 5.33 -2.58
CA ILE A 46 6.41 6.49 -1.79
C ILE A 46 6.86 5.95 -0.42
N PRO A 47 8.16 5.64 -0.24
CA PRO A 47 8.69 5.15 1.03
C PRO A 47 8.76 6.23 2.11
N SER A 48 8.84 5.79 3.37
CA SER A 48 9.20 6.67 4.46
C SER A 48 10.61 7.23 4.28
N ILE A 49 10.80 8.53 4.51
CA ILE A 49 12.11 9.19 4.50
C ILE A 49 13.10 8.55 5.51
N ARG A 50 12.58 7.86 6.52
CA ARG A 50 13.41 7.13 7.49
C ARG A 50 14.18 5.96 6.89
N SER A 51 13.76 5.45 5.73
CA SER A 51 14.46 4.36 5.02
C SER A 51 15.58 4.87 4.12
N LYS A 52 15.72 6.18 3.91
CA LYS A 52 16.65 6.76 2.94
C LYS A 52 18.10 6.31 3.13
N ASP A 53 18.58 6.36 4.36
CA ASP A 53 19.98 6.05 4.65
C ASP A 53 20.28 4.57 4.37
N HIS A 54 19.34 3.69 4.68
CA HIS A 54 19.43 2.26 4.37
C HIS A 54 19.46 2.02 2.85
N LEU A 55 18.53 2.62 2.11
CA LEU A 55 18.47 2.46 0.65
C LEU A 55 19.69 3.04 -0.05
N LEU A 56 20.22 4.19 0.41
CA LEU A 56 21.48 4.76 -0.09
C LEU A 56 22.68 3.87 0.22
N ALA A 57 22.75 3.31 1.43
CA ALA A 57 23.81 2.37 1.79
C ALA A 57 23.76 1.11 0.92
N THR A 58 22.57 0.59 0.65
CA THR A 58 22.35 -0.54 -0.28
C THR A 58 22.81 -0.21 -1.69
N CYS A 59 22.48 0.96 -2.22
CA CYS A 59 22.93 1.38 -3.55
C CYS A 59 24.47 1.47 -3.64
N ARG A 60 25.11 2.05 -2.63
CA ARG A 60 26.58 2.11 -2.56
C ARG A 60 27.21 0.73 -2.48
N PHE A 61 26.63 -0.16 -1.67
CA PHE A 61 27.09 -1.54 -1.56
C PHE A 61 26.99 -2.27 -2.91
N VAL A 62 25.87 -2.13 -3.61
CA VAL A 62 25.66 -2.72 -4.94
C VAL A 62 26.68 -2.17 -5.95
N ASP A 63 26.89 -0.86 -5.96
CA ASP A 63 27.88 -0.22 -6.84
C ASP A 63 29.31 -0.72 -6.55
N GLU A 64 29.69 -0.83 -5.27
CA GLU A 64 30.98 -1.40 -4.88
C GLU A 64 31.09 -2.88 -5.28
N LEU A 65 30.01 -3.66 -5.14
CA LEU A 65 29.97 -5.06 -5.56
C LEU A 65 30.17 -5.20 -7.07
N LEU A 66 29.49 -4.37 -7.87
CA LEU A 66 29.63 -4.32 -9.31
C LEU A 66 31.08 -3.98 -9.71
N VAL A 67 31.65 -2.94 -9.14
CA VAL A 67 33.01 -2.47 -9.48
C VAL A 67 34.07 -3.46 -9.02
N ARG A 68 34.05 -3.87 -7.75
CA ARG A 68 35.15 -4.64 -7.15
C ARG A 68 35.09 -6.13 -7.45
N PHE A 69 33.90 -6.71 -7.54
CA PHE A 69 33.76 -8.14 -7.73
C PHE A 69 33.43 -8.51 -9.17
N TYR A 70 32.43 -7.82 -9.78
CA TYR A 70 32.01 -8.10 -11.15
C TYR A 70 32.82 -7.36 -12.21
N GLN A 71 33.67 -6.40 -11.83
CA GLN A 71 34.45 -5.55 -12.75
C GLN A 71 33.57 -4.81 -13.78
N MET A 72 32.43 -4.36 -13.33
CA MET A 72 31.43 -3.61 -14.10
C MET A 72 31.36 -2.16 -13.63
N GLU A 73 30.78 -1.28 -14.44
CA GLU A 73 30.51 0.09 -14.04
C GLU A 73 29.45 0.14 -12.91
N PRO A 74 29.52 1.11 -12.01
CA PRO A 74 28.51 1.31 -10.97
C PRO A 74 27.15 1.61 -11.63
N PHE A 75 26.09 1.17 -11.01
CA PHE A 75 24.73 1.28 -11.56
C PHE A 75 23.96 2.49 -11.02
N TYR A 76 23.94 2.66 -9.70
CA TYR A 76 23.11 3.67 -9.06
C TYR A 76 23.78 5.06 -9.02
N ASN A 77 25.03 5.13 -8.65
CA ASN A 77 25.78 6.37 -8.43
C ASN A 77 25.06 7.37 -7.51
N ALA A 78 24.24 6.87 -6.59
CA ALA A 78 23.39 7.67 -5.74
C ALA A 78 24.16 8.26 -4.57
N THR A 79 24.00 9.57 -4.37
CA THR A 79 24.63 10.33 -3.27
C THR A 79 23.61 10.87 -2.28
N SER A 80 22.40 11.12 -2.73
CA SER A 80 21.30 11.69 -1.96
C SER A 80 19.99 10.95 -2.20
N GLU A 81 18.98 11.19 -1.36
CA GLU A 81 17.64 10.66 -1.52
C GLU A 81 16.95 11.08 -2.83
N LYS A 82 17.36 12.22 -3.38
CA LYS A 82 16.82 12.72 -4.67
C LYS A 82 17.28 11.87 -5.84
N ASP A 83 18.49 11.32 -5.77
CA ASP A 83 19.05 10.46 -6.81
C ASP A 83 18.32 9.10 -6.88
N LEU A 84 17.59 8.75 -5.82
CA LEU A 84 16.77 7.52 -5.78
C LEU A 84 15.40 7.69 -6.45
N VAL A 85 14.93 8.90 -6.67
CA VAL A 85 13.67 9.16 -7.37
C VAL A 85 13.76 8.67 -8.80
N GLY A 86 12.81 7.84 -9.22
CA GLY A 86 12.84 7.15 -10.51
C GLY A 86 13.50 5.76 -10.48
N SER A 87 14.21 5.42 -9.41
CA SER A 87 14.85 4.10 -9.28
C SER A 87 13.82 2.98 -9.13
N LEU A 88 14.15 1.82 -9.71
CA LEU A 88 13.34 0.62 -9.59
C LEU A 88 13.68 -0.13 -8.31
N ALA A 89 12.63 -0.65 -7.67
CA ALA A 89 12.70 -1.47 -6.48
C ALA A 89 11.76 -2.68 -6.60
N ILE A 90 11.87 -3.60 -5.67
CA ILE A 90 11.03 -4.78 -5.56
C ILE A 90 10.32 -4.71 -4.22
N GLY A 91 8.99 -4.71 -4.27
CA GLY A 91 8.16 -4.87 -3.08
C GLY A 91 7.75 -6.31 -2.92
N LEU A 92 7.91 -6.87 -1.72
CA LEU A 92 7.50 -8.24 -1.42
C LEU A 92 7.08 -8.36 0.05
N ALA A 93 6.26 -9.37 0.33
CA ALA A 93 5.94 -9.73 1.69
C ALA A 93 7.18 -10.32 2.38
N PRO A 94 7.42 -10.05 3.67
CA PRO A 94 8.52 -10.63 4.41
C PRO A 94 8.54 -12.16 4.31
N HIS A 95 9.73 -12.74 4.20
CA HIS A 95 9.95 -14.19 4.11
C HIS A 95 9.26 -14.89 2.93
N THR A 96 8.98 -14.18 1.85
CA THR A 96 8.47 -14.72 0.59
C THR A 96 9.46 -14.53 -0.54
N SER A 97 9.26 -15.24 -1.65
CA SER A 97 10.08 -15.14 -2.86
C SER A 97 9.35 -14.48 -4.04
N GLY A 98 8.08 -14.10 -3.85
CA GLY A 98 7.27 -13.42 -4.86
C GLY A 98 7.33 -11.91 -4.70
N GLY A 99 8.06 -11.24 -5.58
CA GLY A 99 8.20 -9.79 -5.59
C GLY A 99 7.42 -9.12 -6.72
N VAL A 100 7.04 -7.87 -6.50
CA VAL A 100 6.41 -7.00 -7.50
C VAL A 100 7.31 -5.81 -7.77
N LEU A 101 7.63 -5.58 -9.04
CA LEU A 101 8.44 -4.46 -9.45
C LEU A 101 7.71 -3.15 -9.16
N CYS A 102 8.41 -2.19 -8.57
CA CYS A 102 7.90 -0.84 -8.32
C CYS A 102 8.96 0.22 -8.61
N ARG A 103 8.52 1.47 -8.65
CA ARG A 103 9.37 2.62 -8.87
C ARG A 103 9.20 3.61 -7.74
N LEU A 104 10.30 4.07 -7.16
CA LEU A 104 10.31 5.09 -6.13
C LEU A 104 10.09 6.46 -6.78
N ILE A 105 9.09 7.22 -6.30
CA ILE A 105 8.73 8.52 -6.90
C ILE A 105 8.86 9.71 -5.95
N GLY A 106 9.10 9.48 -4.68
CA GLY A 106 9.22 10.53 -3.67
C GLY A 106 9.27 9.94 -2.27
N TRP A 107 9.06 10.77 -1.26
CA TRP A 107 9.24 10.41 0.14
C TRP A 107 8.08 10.91 1.01
N THR A 108 7.78 10.20 2.08
CA THR A 108 6.83 10.63 3.12
C THR A 108 7.51 10.76 4.48
N SER A 109 7.08 11.70 5.30
CA SER A 109 7.52 11.83 6.69
C SER A 109 6.90 10.79 7.62
N SER A 110 5.83 10.12 7.18
CA SER A 110 5.18 9.04 7.90
C SER A 110 6.12 7.86 8.16
N SER A 111 5.85 7.07 9.18
CA SER A 111 6.57 5.80 9.45
C SER A 111 6.17 4.66 8.52
N ALA A 112 5.23 4.87 7.63
CA ALA A 112 4.75 3.90 6.67
C ALA A 112 5.08 4.35 5.24
N GLY A 113 5.16 3.41 4.30
CA GLY A 113 5.20 3.73 2.88
C GLY A 113 3.80 3.79 2.29
N TYR A 114 3.60 4.61 1.26
CA TYR A 114 2.36 4.70 0.51
C TYR A 114 2.50 4.04 -0.86
N ALA A 115 1.50 3.29 -1.24
CA ALA A 115 1.40 2.69 -2.57
C ALA A 115 -0.07 2.47 -2.97
N HIS A 116 -0.28 2.19 -4.24
CA HIS A 116 -1.59 1.92 -4.79
C HIS A 116 -2.22 0.65 -4.18
N PRO A 117 -3.54 0.59 -3.94
CA PRO A 117 -4.21 -0.60 -3.41
C PRO A 117 -3.89 -1.88 -4.19
N LEU A 118 -3.84 -1.81 -5.51
CA LEU A 118 -3.51 -2.96 -6.37
C LEU A 118 -2.08 -3.47 -6.14
N PHE A 119 -1.13 -2.59 -5.84
CA PHE A 119 0.25 -2.99 -5.53
C PHE A 119 0.32 -3.73 -4.20
N HIS A 120 -0.37 -3.25 -3.17
CA HIS A 120 -0.44 -3.95 -1.88
C HIS A 120 -1.07 -5.32 -2.03
N ALA A 121 -2.20 -5.43 -2.74
CA ALA A 121 -2.87 -6.70 -2.97
C ALA A 121 -2.05 -7.67 -3.82
N ALA A 122 -1.26 -7.18 -4.79
CA ALA A 122 -0.34 -8.01 -5.56
C ALA A 122 0.74 -8.69 -4.71
N LYS A 123 1.11 -8.07 -3.59
CA LYS A 123 2.01 -8.64 -2.57
C LYS A 123 1.27 -9.51 -1.55
N ARG A 124 -0.04 -9.68 -1.68
CA ARG A 124 -0.92 -10.37 -0.74
C ARG A 124 -0.90 -9.76 0.66
N ARG A 125 -1.03 -8.42 0.71
CA ARG A 125 -1.07 -7.62 1.93
C ARG A 125 -2.35 -6.81 2.02
N ASN A 126 -2.92 -6.74 3.22
CA ASN A 126 -4.23 -6.12 3.49
C ASN A 126 -4.12 -4.67 3.92
N CYS A 127 -2.92 -4.18 4.24
CA CYS A 127 -2.66 -2.81 4.72
C CYS A 127 -3.33 -2.48 6.07
N ASP A 128 -3.48 -3.47 6.92
CA ASP A 128 -4.10 -3.38 8.25
C ASP A 128 -3.07 -3.38 9.40
N GLY A 129 -1.81 -3.15 9.09
CA GLY A 129 -0.68 -3.18 10.03
C GLY A 129 0.41 -4.16 9.59
N ASP A 130 0.30 -4.70 8.39
CA ASP A 130 1.31 -5.58 7.80
C ASP A 130 2.63 -4.84 7.54
N GLU A 131 3.70 -5.58 7.63
CA GLU A 131 5.03 -5.12 7.25
C GLU A 131 5.34 -5.59 5.83
N ASP A 132 5.98 -4.72 5.05
CA ASP A 132 6.50 -5.01 3.72
C ASP A 132 8.01 -4.89 3.69
N SER A 133 8.64 -5.66 2.81
CA SER A 133 10.05 -5.50 2.46
C SER A 133 10.16 -4.77 1.12
N ILE A 134 11.08 -3.82 1.07
CA ILE A 134 11.45 -3.13 -0.18
C ILE A 134 12.95 -3.34 -0.40
N MET A 135 13.30 -3.82 -1.58
CA MET A 135 14.69 -4.01 -2.02
C MET A 135 14.94 -3.15 -3.25
N MET A 136 16.13 -2.57 -3.36
CA MET A 136 16.56 -1.98 -4.62
C MET A 136 16.67 -3.09 -5.68
N LEU A 137 16.30 -2.80 -6.93
CA LEU A 137 16.20 -3.83 -7.97
C LEU A 137 17.50 -4.64 -8.14
N MET A 138 18.64 -3.96 -8.25
CA MET A 138 19.92 -4.65 -8.46
C MET A 138 20.35 -5.48 -7.24
N ASP A 139 20.04 -5.02 -6.03
CA ASP A 139 20.28 -5.79 -4.82
C ASP A 139 19.42 -7.07 -4.80
N GLY A 140 18.13 -6.97 -5.14
CA GLY A 140 17.27 -8.14 -5.28
C GLY A 140 17.74 -9.12 -6.34
N LEU A 141 18.28 -8.66 -7.46
CA LEU A 141 18.80 -9.53 -8.50
C LEU A 141 20.11 -10.23 -8.13
N LEU A 142 20.95 -9.58 -7.32
CA LEU A 142 22.30 -10.09 -6.98
C LEU A 142 22.33 -10.85 -5.64
N ASN A 143 21.53 -10.42 -4.65
CA ASN A 143 21.69 -10.85 -3.26
C ASN A 143 20.42 -11.40 -2.59
N PHE A 144 19.30 -11.55 -3.29
CA PHE A 144 18.00 -11.89 -2.72
C PHE A 144 18.04 -13.03 -1.70
N SER A 145 18.65 -14.16 -2.04
CA SER A 145 18.65 -15.36 -1.19
C SER A 145 19.39 -15.19 0.13
N LYS A 146 20.36 -14.26 0.19
CA LYS A 146 21.15 -14.01 1.40
C LYS A 146 20.44 -13.09 2.39
N GLU A 147 19.71 -12.10 1.90
CA GLU A 147 19.21 -11.00 2.72
C GLU A 147 17.75 -11.17 3.11
N ILE A 148 16.94 -11.76 2.25
CA ILE A 148 15.48 -11.85 2.48
C ILE A 148 15.08 -13.16 3.12
N LEU A 149 15.73 -14.28 2.77
CA LEU A 149 15.34 -15.57 3.29
C LEU A 149 15.92 -15.80 4.69
N PRO A 150 15.07 -16.16 5.69
CA PRO A 150 15.53 -16.38 7.06
C PRO A 150 16.48 -17.60 7.14
N ALA A 151 17.47 -17.53 8.04
CA ALA A 151 18.42 -18.61 8.28
C ALA A 151 17.78 -19.89 8.88
N GLY A 152 16.53 -19.81 9.31
CA GLY A 152 15.74 -20.90 9.89
C GLY A 152 15.07 -21.82 8.88
N ARG A 153 13.94 -22.44 9.28
CA ARG A 153 13.15 -23.37 8.46
C ARG A 153 12.87 -22.83 7.06
N GLY A 154 13.33 -23.52 6.05
CA GLY A 154 13.12 -23.19 4.65
C GLY A 154 13.98 -22.03 4.12
N GLY A 155 14.61 -21.22 4.99
CA GLY A 155 15.39 -20.06 4.57
C GLY A 155 16.76 -20.40 3.99
N ARG A 156 17.22 -21.64 4.17
CA ARG A 156 18.44 -22.16 3.52
C ARG A 156 18.18 -22.81 2.16
N MET A 157 16.92 -22.85 1.75
CA MET A 157 16.59 -23.27 0.41
C MET A 157 16.83 -22.09 -0.52
N ASP A 158 17.64 -22.27 -1.54
CA ASP A 158 17.81 -21.28 -2.62
C ASP A 158 16.50 -21.14 -3.39
N ALA A 159 15.56 -20.39 -2.83
CA ALA A 159 14.34 -20.04 -3.51
C ALA A 159 14.66 -18.93 -4.52
N PRO A 160 14.37 -19.12 -5.80
CA PRO A 160 14.56 -18.07 -6.79
C PRO A 160 13.59 -16.91 -6.51
N LEU A 161 14.04 -15.69 -6.74
CA LEU A 161 13.15 -14.54 -6.79
C LEU A 161 12.21 -14.69 -7.99
N VAL A 162 10.91 -14.73 -7.71
CA VAL A 162 9.87 -14.66 -8.74
C VAL A 162 9.41 -13.21 -8.82
N LEU A 163 9.72 -12.54 -9.92
CA LEU A 163 9.45 -11.11 -10.10
C LEU A 163 8.31 -10.87 -11.07
N THR A 164 7.23 -10.28 -10.56
CA THR A 164 6.14 -9.72 -11.38
C THR A 164 6.56 -8.33 -11.85
N THR A 165 6.90 -8.20 -13.13
CA THR A 165 7.35 -6.94 -13.72
C THR A 165 6.20 -6.01 -14.09
N ARG A 166 5.04 -6.57 -14.42
CA ARG A 166 3.81 -5.82 -14.74
C ARG A 166 2.64 -6.40 -13.95
N LEU A 167 2.03 -5.55 -13.17
CA LEU A 167 0.86 -5.90 -12.37
C LEU A 167 -0.32 -6.25 -13.29
N ASN A 168 -0.99 -7.37 -12.98
CA ASN A 168 -2.22 -7.78 -13.65
C ASN A 168 -3.36 -7.79 -12.61
N PRO A 169 -4.33 -6.88 -12.72
CA PRO A 169 -5.44 -6.80 -11.75
C PRO A 169 -6.30 -8.07 -11.67
N MET A 170 -6.27 -8.92 -12.68
CA MET A 170 -7.01 -10.19 -12.69
C MET A 170 -6.37 -11.27 -11.78
N GLU A 171 -5.11 -11.10 -11.40
CA GLU A 171 -4.32 -12.09 -10.65
C GLU A 171 -4.03 -11.68 -9.20
N ILE A 172 -4.49 -10.52 -8.78
CA ILE A 172 -4.26 -10.00 -7.43
C ILE A 172 -5.29 -10.54 -6.42
N ASP A 173 -5.04 -10.30 -5.13
CA ASP A 173 -6.00 -10.60 -4.09
C ASP A 173 -7.30 -9.80 -4.28
N LYS A 174 -8.43 -10.46 -4.04
CA LYS A 174 -9.76 -9.90 -4.29
C LYS A 174 -10.10 -8.69 -3.41
N GLU A 175 -9.39 -8.47 -2.33
CA GLU A 175 -9.64 -7.36 -1.41
C GLU A 175 -9.51 -5.99 -2.09
N ALA A 176 -8.51 -5.82 -2.97
CA ALA A 176 -8.36 -4.59 -3.73
C ALA A 176 -9.44 -4.37 -4.79
N LEU A 177 -10.21 -5.40 -5.13
CA LEU A 177 -11.30 -5.29 -6.10
C LEU A 177 -12.53 -4.59 -5.51
N ASN A 178 -12.62 -4.49 -4.19
CA ASN A 178 -13.69 -3.77 -3.48
C ASN A 178 -13.37 -2.27 -3.27
N VAL A 179 -12.28 -1.77 -3.82
CA VAL A 179 -11.94 -0.34 -3.75
C VAL A 179 -12.93 0.46 -4.60
N ASP A 180 -13.50 1.50 -3.99
CA ASP A 180 -14.40 2.45 -4.65
C ASP A 180 -13.62 3.38 -5.58
N CYS A 181 -14.08 3.52 -6.80
CA CYS A 181 -13.51 4.36 -7.86
C CYS A 181 -14.42 5.53 -8.26
N SER A 182 -15.48 5.80 -7.49
CA SER A 182 -16.48 6.82 -7.83
C SER A 182 -15.90 8.23 -7.78
N TRP A 183 -16.36 9.08 -8.68
CA TRP A 183 -16.08 10.54 -8.65
C TRP A 183 -17.10 11.30 -7.81
N SER A 184 -18.28 10.74 -7.64
CA SER A 184 -19.35 11.28 -6.82
C SER A 184 -20.34 10.19 -6.46
N TYR A 185 -21.06 10.36 -5.37
CA TYR A 185 -22.11 9.45 -4.95
C TYR A 185 -23.47 9.96 -5.37
N SER A 186 -24.31 9.04 -5.85
CA SER A 186 -25.69 9.33 -6.22
C SER A 186 -26.56 9.60 -4.98
N ARG A 187 -27.67 10.34 -5.17
CA ARG A 187 -28.68 10.50 -4.11
C ARG A 187 -29.21 9.15 -3.62
N ALA A 188 -29.39 8.19 -4.52
CA ALA A 188 -29.85 6.86 -4.17
C ALA A 188 -28.91 6.13 -3.21
N PHE A 189 -27.59 6.34 -3.34
CA PHE A 189 -26.61 5.80 -2.41
C PHE A 189 -26.81 6.38 -0.99
N TYR A 190 -26.94 7.70 -0.87
CA TYR A 190 -27.17 8.33 0.43
C TYR A 190 -28.50 7.92 1.05
N GLU A 191 -29.58 7.81 0.27
CA GLU A 191 -30.88 7.32 0.75
C GLU A 191 -30.82 5.86 1.21
N ALA A 192 -30.09 5.00 0.48
CA ALA A 192 -29.86 3.61 0.88
C ALA A 192 -29.09 3.51 2.20
N THR A 193 -28.08 4.36 2.44
CA THR A 193 -27.30 4.32 3.68
C THR A 193 -28.14 4.63 4.93
N LEU A 194 -29.24 5.36 4.80
CA LEU A 194 -30.16 5.64 5.93
C LEU A 194 -30.83 4.37 6.45
N SER A 195 -31.11 3.41 5.60
CA SER A 195 -31.70 2.11 5.97
C SER A 195 -30.67 1.07 6.41
N GLN A 196 -29.38 1.40 6.32
CA GLN A 196 -28.25 0.52 6.69
C GLN A 196 -28.35 -0.87 6.06
N PRO A 197 -28.44 -0.98 4.73
CA PRO A 197 -28.53 -2.26 4.05
C PRO A 197 -27.23 -3.06 4.20
N HIS A 198 -27.29 -4.34 3.83
CA HIS A 198 -26.05 -5.12 3.75
C HIS A 198 -25.07 -4.48 2.74
N PRO A 199 -23.76 -4.44 3.02
CA PRO A 199 -22.77 -3.81 2.12
C PRO A 199 -22.87 -4.22 0.66
N ASN A 200 -23.19 -5.49 0.38
CA ASN A 200 -23.37 -6.00 -0.99
C ASN A 200 -24.54 -5.35 -1.75
N GLU A 201 -25.49 -4.75 -1.05
CA GLU A 201 -26.60 -4.02 -1.68
C GLU A 201 -26.19 -2.57 -1.95
N ALA A 202 -25.52 -1.95 -0.98
CA ALA A 202 -25.02 -0.58 -1.12
C ALA A 202 -23.93 -0.47 -2.19
N SER A 203 -23.06 -1.48 -2.34
CA SER A 203 -21.99 -1.52 -3.32
C SER A 203 -22.47 -1.47 -4.77
N LYS A 204 -23.70 -1.87 -5.04
CA LYS A 204 -24.32 -1.77 -6.40
C LYS A 204 -24.58 -0.33 -6.84
N LEU A 205 -24.46 0.63 -5.92
CA LEU A 205 -24.71 2.05 -6.15
C LEU A 205 -23.41 2.89 -6.26
N VAL A 206 -22.25 2.23 -6.24
CA VAL A 206 -20.92 2.84 -6.38
C VAL A 206 -20.13 2.10 -7.45
N ASP A 207 -19.09 2.76 -7.98
CA ASP A 207 -18.18 2.14 -8.94
C ASP A 207 -17.07 1.41 -8.21
N LEU A 208 -16.94 0.12 -8.41
CA LEU A 208 -15.88 -0.70 -7.82
C LEU A 208 -14.81 -1.08 -8.85
N VAL A 209 -13.59 -1.33 -8.40
CA VAL A 209 -12.51 -1.87 -9.23
C VAL A 209 -12.95 -3.18 -9.89
N SER A 210 -13.72 -4.04 -9.19
CA SER A 210 -14.27 -5.29 -9.74
C SER A 210 -15.10 -5.10 -11.02
N ASP A 211 -15.78 -3.97 -11.16
CA ASP A 211 -16.63 -3.68 -12.30
C ASP A 211 -15.86 -3.22 -13.53
N ARG A 212 -14.58 -2.89 -13.36
CA ARG A 212 -13.67 -2.37 -14.40
C ARG A 212 -12.68 -3.40 -14.91
N LEU A 213 -12.59 -4.57 -14.30
CA LEU A 213 -11.59 -5.58 -14.66
C LEU A 213 -11.67 -5.97 -16.13
N GLY A 214 -10.49 -6.00 -16.78
CA GLY A 214 -10.37 -6.29 -18.20
C GLY A 214 -10.71 -5.12 -19.13
N SER A 215 -11.06 -3.95 -18.58
CA SER A 215 -11.25 -2.72 -19.35
C SER A 215 -9.94 -1.93 -19.44
N ILE A 216 -9.91 -0.90 -20.30
CA ILE A 216 -8.76 0.03 -20.39
C ILE A 216 -8.55 0.81 -19.08
N GLY A 217 -9.62 0.96 -18.29
CA GLY A 217 -9.62 1.71 -17.02
C GLY A 217 -9.35 0.88 -15.77
N ASP A 218 -8.98 -0.39 -15.88
CA ASP A 218 -8.79 -1.25 -14.71
C ASP A 218 -7.63 -0.83 -13.80
N LEU A 219 -6.62 -0.16 -14.35
CA LEU A 219 -5.46 0.38 -13.62
C LEU A 219 -5.51 1.90 -13.39
N ARG A 220 -6.54 2.60 -13.87
CA ARG A 220 -6.62 4.07 -13.86
C ARG A 220 -8.05 4.59 -13.75
N GLY A 221 -8.16 5.91 -13.56
CA GLY A 221 -9.46 6.59 -13.50
C GLY A 221 -10.13 6.44 -12.14
N TYR A 222 -9.34 6.32 -11.09
CA TYR A 222 -9.84 6.33 -9.71
C TYR A 222 -10.41 7.70 -9.38
N GLY A 223 -11.62 7.73 -8.84
CA GLY A 223 -12.31 8.95 -8.52
C GLY A 223 -11.75 9.67 -7.31
N TRP A 224 -12.09 10.93 -7.22
CA TRP A 224 -11.74 11.81 -6.11
C TRP A 224 -13.01 12.53 -5.63
N THR A 225 -13.60 12.04 -4.56
CA THR A 225 -14.93 12.50 -4.09
C THR A 225 -14.87 13.69 -3.13
N HIS A 226 -13.78 13.84 -2.39
CA HIS A 226 -13.64 14.85 -1.34
C HIS A 226 -12.22 15.40 -1.35
N ASP A 227 -12.09 16.71 -1.15
CA ASP A 227 -10.77 17.29 -0.90
C ASP A 227 -10.21 16.77 0.42
N SER A 228 -8.96 16.35 0.38
CA SER A 228 -8.23 15.91 1.56
C SER A 228 -7.12 16.90 1.91
N GLY A 229 -6.65 16.81 3.14
CA GLY A 229 -5.41 17.44 3.56
C GLY A 229 -4.19 16.76 2.95
N ASP A 230 -3.02 17.20 3.40
CA ASP A 230 -1.72 16.60 3.07
C ASP A 230 -1.66 15.13 3.51
N LEU A 231 -1.01 14.27 2.73
CA LEU A 231 -0.76 12.86 3.06
C LEU A 231 -0.09 12.70 4.44
N ASP A 232 0.78 13.62 4.80
CA ASP A 232 1.56 13.61 6.03
C ASP A 232 0.95 14.43 7.18
N SER A 233 -0.27 14.96 7.02
CA SER A 233 -0.96 15.77 8.05
C SER A 233 -1.43 14.97 9.27
N GLY A 234 -1.44 13.65 9.17
CA GLY A 234 -1.83 12.74 10.25
C GLY A 234 -0.69 12.41 11.23
N PRO A 235 -0.95 11.50 12.19
CA PRO A 235 0.09 11.04 13.11
C PRO A 235 1.20 10.31 12.35
N VAL A 236 2.45 10.64 12.67
CA VAL A 236 3.64 10.04 12.05
C VAL A 236 3.76 8.54 12.34
N ASN A 237 3.31 8.10 13.52
CA ASN A 237 3.36 6.71 13.94
C ASN A 237 1.96 6.17 14.21
N SER A 238 1.70 4.93 13.82
CA SER A 238 0.50 4.22 14.22
C SER A 238 0.50 3.95 15.73
N ALA A 239 -0.61 4.20 16.40
CA ALA A 239 -0.82 3.80 17.79
C ALA A 239 -0.92 2.27 17.96
N TYR A 240 -1.10 1.50 16.90
CA TYR A 240 -1.24 0.05 16.92
C TYR A 240 -0.08 -0.65 17.65
N LYS A 241 1.15 -0.19 17.47
CA LYS A 241 2.34 -0.76 18.14
C LYS A 241 2.45 -0.38 19.62
N THR A 242 1.76 0.67 20.06
CA THR A 242 1.80 1.15 21.47
C THR A 242 0.68 0.59 22.33
N LEU A 243 -0.38 0.08 21.71
CA LEU A 243 -1.51 -0.57 22.40
C LEU A 243 -1.19 -2.04 22.64
N VAL A 244 -1.00 -2.39 23.90
CA VAL A 244 -0.47 -3.71 24.28
C VAL A 244 -1.55 -4.80 24.25
N SER A 245 -2.75 -4.50 24.79
CA SER A 245 -3.82 -5.49 24.91
C SER A 245 -4.92 -5.30 23.87
N MET A 246 -5.68 -6.37 23.60
CA MET A 246 -6.90 -6.27 22.77
C MET A 246 -7.94 -5.35 23.38
N THR A 247 -8.01 -5.27 24.70
CA THR A 247 -8.92 -4.35 25.42
C THR A 247 -8.54 -2.90 25.11
N ASP A 248 -7.25 -2.57 25.16
CA ASP A 248 -6.78 -1.22 24.83
C ASP A 248 -7.08 -0.86 23.37
N LYS A 249 -6.82 -1.80 22.44
CA LYS A 249 -7.11 -1.61 21.00
C LYS A 249 -8.60 -1.39 20.77
N MET A 250 -9.46 -2.18 21.38
CA MET A 250 -10.91 -2.00 21.28
C MET A 250 -11.38 -0.69 21.90
N GLY A 251 -10.82 -0.33 23.06
CA GLY A 251 -11.11 0.94 23.71
C GLY A 251 -10.83 2.14 22.80
N GLU A 252 -9.68 2.16 22.16
CA GLU A 252 -9.29 3.23 21.23
C GLU A 252 -10.14 3.24 19.95
N GLN A 253 -10.52 2.07 19.40
CA GLN A 253 -11.42 2.00 18.26
C GLN A 253 -12.81 2.57 18.58
N LEU A 254 -13.37 2.22 19.74
CA LEU A 254 -14.66 2.77 20.18
C LEU A 254 -14.57 4.26 20.49
N ALA A 255 -13.46 4.71 21.09
CA ALA A 255 -13.20 6.13 21.35
C ALA A 255 -13.09 6.94 20.05
N LEU A 256 -12.44 6.39 19.03
CA LEU A 256 -12.41 6.98 17.69
C LEU A 256 -13.82 7.04 17.08
N GLY A 257 -14.56 5.94 17.14
CA GLY A 257 -15.95 5.88 16.66
C GLY A 257 -16.84 6.94 17.29
N SER A 258 -16.68 7.20 18.60
CA SER A 258 -17.47 8.22 19.32
C SER A 258 -17.23 9.65 18.85
N ARG A 259 -16.11 9.92 18.17
CA ARG A 259 -15.77 11.24 17.59
C ARG A 259 -16.33 11.43 16.18
N LEU A 260 -16.85 10.37 15.57
CA LEU A 260 -17.36 10.41 14.20
C LEU A 260 -18.90 10.45 14.22
N ARG A 261 -19.50 11.50 13.66
CA ARG A 261 -20.97 11.68 13.64
C ARG A 261 -21.70 10.57 12.89
N SER A 262 -21.07 9.97 11.89
CA SER A 262 -21.64 8.90 11.06
C SER A 262 -21.53 7.50 11.67
N VAL A 263 -20.89 7.35 12.83
CA VAL A 263 -20.64 6.06 13.48
C VAL A 263 -21.51 5.88 14.70
N CYS A 264 -22.27 4.80 14.74
CA CYS A 264 -22.98 4.34 15.93
C CYS A 264 -22.05 3.39 16.70
N VAL A 265 -21.48 3.86 17.81
CA VAL A 265 -20.50 3.11 18.62
C VAL A 265 -21.09 1.81 19.18
N ASP A 266 -22.34 1.83 19.65
CA ASP A 266 -23.02 0.64 20.17
C ASP A 266 -23.16 -0.44 19.11
N ARG A 267 -23.44 -0.04 17.86
CA ARG A 267 -23.51 -0.98 16.74
C ARG A 267 -22.14 -1.53 16.38
N VAL A 268 -21.08 -0.72 16.40
CA VAL A 268 -19.71 -1.19 16.20
C VAL A 268 -19.34 -2.22 17.26
N ALA A 269 -19.63 -1.93 18.53
CA ALA A 269 -19.38 -2.86 19.64
C ALA A 269 -20.15 -4.18 19.45
N SER A 270 -21.43 -4.12 19.12
CA SER A 270 -22.26 -5.30 18.86
C SER A 270 -21.70 -6.15 17.71
N LEU A 271 -21.34 -5.51 16.59
CA LEU A 271 -20.78 -6.22 15.43
C LEU A 271 -19.44 -6.87 15.74
N VAL A 272 -18.58 -6.23 16.51
CA VAL A 272 -17.30 -6.84 16.94
C VAL A 272 -17.53 -8.06 17.81
N ILE A 273 -18.47 -7.98 18.76
CA ILE A 273 -18.83 -9.13 19.59
C ILE A 273 -19.40 -10.29 18.75
N GLU A 274 -20.37 -10.00 17.90
CA GLU A 274 -21.10 -11.02 17.14
C GLU A 274 -20.27 -11.65 16.02
N SER A 275 -19.60 -10.82 15.21
CA SER A 275 -18.92 -11.28 14.01
C SER A 275 -17.47 -11.70 14.24
N HIS A 276 -16.83 -11.25 15.32
CA HIS A 276 -15.45 -11.56 15.63
C HIS A 276 -15.32 -12.44 16.89
N PHE A 277 -15.60 -11.92 18.07
CA PHE A 277 -15.35 -12.67 19.30
C PHE A 277 -16.17 -13.96 19.44
N LEU A 278 -17.47 -13.91 19.16
CA LEU A 278 -18.32 -15.10 19.28
C LEU A 278 -17.97 -16.13 18.19
N ARG A 279 -17.59 -15.69 17.00
CA ARG A 279 -17.14 -16.59 15.93
C ARG A 279 -15.85 -17.32 16.31
N ASP A 280 -14.88 -16.60 16.85
CA ASP A 280 -13.59 -17.15 17.27
C ASP A 280 -13.76 -18.11 18.44
N MET A 281 -14.56 -17.74 19.43
CA MET A 281 -14.90 -18.63 20.56
C MET A 281 -15.55 -19.93 20.06
N ARG A 282 -16.50 -19.84 19.14
CA ARG A 282 -17.15 -21.02 18.54
C ARG A 282 -16.13 -21.88 17.78
N GLY A 283 -15.25 -21.28 17.00
CA GLY A 283 -14.18 -21.96 16.27
C GLY A 283 -13.24 -22.72 17.19
N ASN A 284 -12.81 -22.09 18.27
CA ASN A 284 -11.94 -22.70 19.27
C ASN A 284 -12.63 -23.84 20.03
N MET A 285 -13.89 -23.68 20.40
CA MET A 285 -14.68 -24.76 21.02
C MET A 285 -14.85 -25.97 20.11
N MET A 286 -15.14 -25.74 18.81
CA MET A 286 -15.25 -26.83 17.82
C MET A 286 -13.90 -27.53 17.56
N ALA A 287 -12.79 -26.80 17.60
CA ALA A 287 -11.45 -27.39 17.48
C ALA A 287 -11.13 -28.29 18.71
N LEU A 288 -11.44 -27.84 19.93
CA LEU A 288 -11.28 -28.64 21.15
C LEU A 288 -12.12 -29.92 21.13
N THR A 289 -13.37 -29.85 20.62
CA THR A 289 -14.26 -31.02 20.54
C THR A 289 -13.77 -32.06 19.52
N ARG A 290 -12.95 -31.67 18.54
CA ARG A 290 -12.34 -32.59 17.55
C ARG A 290 -11.06 -33.27 18.08
N LEU A 291 -10.47 -32.74 19.15
CA LEU A 291 -9.25 -33.27 19.79
C LEU A 291 -9.57 -34.22 20.94
N MET A 292 -10.80 -34.25 21.39
CA MET A 292 -11.36 -35.22 22.38
C MET A 292 -12.01 -36.38 21.61
#